data_de670634a910278987b5bcef757b435b
#
_entry.id   de670634a910278987b5bcef757b435b
#
_cell.length_a   1.000
_cell.length_b   1.000
_cell.length_c   1.000
_cell.angle_alpha   90.00
_cell.angle_beta   90.00
_cell.angle_gamma   90.00
#
_symmetry.space_group_name_H-M   'P 1'
#
loop_
_entity.id
_entity.type
_entity.pdbx_description
1 polymer ?
#
loop_
_entity_poly.entity_id
_entity_poly.type
_entity_poly.pdbx_seq_one_letter_code
_entity_poly.pdbx_strand_id
1 'polypeptide(L)'
;GKFGGGGYKVSGGLHGVGASVVNALSSWLEVNVYRDGKEYYQRFENGGTPVAPLKELGHTDKQGTKVTFKADAEIFKETTTYDYEVLRQRIRELAFLNKGLRISLTDLRDGQNREHDYMYEGGIKEYVAYINKNKTPIHDEIIYVEDMQNDIKIEVSMQYNDGYQENIYSFCNNINTHEGGTHEEGFRLALTRVINNYARKGNFLKEKDDALSGEDCREGLTAIISVKHPDPQYEGQTKTKLGNAEVRKIASNIISKSLDQFLLENPDTAKIIVEKAIVASHARLAAKKAREMTRRKTGMEITSLPGKLADCSSRDASECE
;
A
#
# COMPACT_ATOMS: atom_id res chain seq x y z
N GLY A 1 -27.52 10.69 1.78
CA GLY A 1 -26.80 9.51 2.27
C GLY A 1 -25.92 8.91 1.18
N LYS A 2 -24.97 8.07 1.56
CA LYS A 2 -24.08 7.37 0.62
C LYS A 2 -24.79 6.33 -0.23
N PHE A 3 -26.00 5.95 0.15
CA PHE A 3 -26.76 4.85 -0.41
C PHE A 3 -27.91 5.39 -1.25
N GLY A 4 -27.92 5.09 -2.53
CA GLY A 4 -29.08 5.27 -3.41
C GLY A 4 -29.17 6.57 -4.21
N GLY A 5 -28.12 7.30 -4.43
CA GLY A 5 -28.24 8.49 -5.27
C GLY A 5 -26.94 9.18 -5.61
N GLY A 6 -26.14 8.63 -6.51
CA GLY A 6 -25.13 9.39 -7.29
C GLY A 6 -24.12 10.31 -6.61
N GLY A 7 -24.18 10.50 -5.29
CA GLY A 7 -23.33 11.46 -4.58
C GLY A 7 -21.89 11.00 -4.35
N TYR A 8 -21.67 9.70 -4.26
CA TYR A 8 -20.33 9.11 -4.07
C TYR A 8 -20.18 7.89 -4.95
N LYS A 9 -19.25 7.95 -5.90
CA LYS A 9 -18.90 6.78 -6.73
C LYS A 9 -18.03 5.78 -5.98
N VAL A 10 -17.23 6.26 -5.02
CA VAL A 10 -16.27 5.48 -4.23
C VAL A 10 -16.21 6.04 -2.81
N SER A 11 -16.21 5.18 -1.79
CA SER A 11 -16.10 5.58 -0.39
C SER A 11 -15.35 4.55 0.44
N GLY A 12 -14.45 5.00 1.32
CA GLY A 12 -13.82 4.16 2.34
C GLY A 12 -14.76 3.78 3.49
N GLY A 13 -15.81 4.57 3.72
CA GLY A 13 -16.83 4.29 4.73
C GLY A 13 -17.99 3.49 4.16
N LEU A 14 -18.15 2.23 4.59
CA LEU A 14 -19.20 1.32 4.08
C LEU A 14 -20.53 1.49 4.82
N HIS A 15 -20.48 1.76 6.12
CA HIS A 15 -21.66 1.73 6.99
C HIS A 15 -22.28 3.11 7.30
N GLY A 16 -21.65 4.20 6.86
CA GLY A 16 -22.14 5.57 7.10
C GLY A 16 -22.09 6.03 8.57
N VAL A 17 -21.38 5.30 9.43
CA VAL A 17 -21.37 5.54 10.89
C VAL A 17 -20.17 6.36 11.39
N GLY A 18 -19.20 6.69 10.56
CA GLY A 18 -17.95 7.36 10.99
C GLY A 18 -18.21 8.67 11.75
N ALA A 19 -19.03 9.56 11.20
CA ALA A 19 -19.37 10.81 11.87
C ALA A 19 -20.17 10.59 13.18
N SER A 20 -21.05 9.60 13.20
CA SER A 20 -21.82 9.24 14.40
C SER A 20 -20.92 8.69 15.51
N VAL A 21 -19.90 7.91 15.15
CA VAL A 21 -18.91 7.38 16.10
C VAL A 21 -18.07 8.51 16.69
N VAL A 22 -17.59 9.45 15.87
CA VAL A 22 -16.85 10.62 16.36
C VAL A 22 -17.72 11.43 17.31
N ASN A 23 -19.01 11.62 16.98
CA ASN A 23 -19.96 12.32 17.85
C ASN A 23 -20.15 11.59 19.20
N ALA A 24 -20.35 10.26 19.17
CA ALA A 24 -20.52 9.45 20.36
C ALA A 24 -19.28 9.42 21.29
N LEU A 25 -18.08 9.58 20.72
CA LEU A 25 -16.81 9.60 21.45
C LEU A 25 -16.34 11.02 21.85
N SER A 26 -17.20 12.02 21.66
CA SER A 26 -16.88 13.41 21.97
C SER A 26 -17.73 13.92 23.13
N SER A 27 -17.12 14.73 24.00
CA SER A 27 -17.87 15.46 25.03
C SER A 27 -18.84 16.45 24.42
N TRP A 28 -18.50 17.02 23.27
CA TRP A 28 -19.38 17.81 22.42
C TRP A 28 -18.90 17.80 20.97
N LEU A 29 -19.84 18.00 20.04
CA LEU A 29 -19.57 18.14 18.63
C LEU A 29 -20.47 19.23 18.03
N GLU A 30 -19.90 20.08 17.18
CA GLU A 30 -20.61 21.16 16.46
C GLU A 30 -20.43 20.96 14.95
N VAL A 31 -21.50 21.23 14.21
CA VAL A 31 -21.49 21.19 12.76
C VAL A 31 -22.05 22.52 12.24
N ASN A 32 -21.26 23.22 11.40
CA ASN A 32 -21.74 24.32 10.57
C ASN A 32 -21.79 23.80 9.12
N VAL A 33 -22.94 23.95 8.48
CA VAL A 33 -23.16 23.65 7.06
C VAL A 33 -23.43 24.92 6.31
N TYR A 34 -22.61 25.22 5.32
CA TYR A 34 -22.72 26.36 4.42
C TYR A 34 -23.25 25.88 3.08
N ARG A 35 -24.52 26.12 2.81
CA ARG A 35 -25.20 25.59 1.62
C ARG A 35 -26.32 26.53 1.17
N ASP A 36 -26.47 26.68 -0.15
CA ASP A 36 -27.55 27.47 -0.79
C ASP A 36 -27.67 28.91 -0.25
N GLY A 37 -26.49 29.55 0.01
CA GLY A 37 -26.39 30.90 0.52
C GLY A 37 -26.76 31.07 2.01
N LYS A 38 -26.89 29.95 2.73
CA LYS A 38 -27.29 29.96 4.15
C LYS A 38 -26.31 29.14 5.01
N GLU A 39 -26.17 29.57 6.26
CA GLU A 39 -25.43 28.86 7.29
C GLU A 39 -26.40 28.17 8.24
N TYR A 40 -26.21 26.88 8.45
CA TYR A 40 -26.93 26.05 9.40
C TYR A 40 -25.99 25.55 10.48
N TYR A 41 -26.47 25.49 11.73
CA TYR A 41 -25.69 25.11 12.90
C TYR A 41 -26.41 24.06 13.73
N GLN A 42 -25.69 23.05 14.19
CA GLN A 42 -26.16 22.06 15.13
C GLN A 42 -25.05 21.71 16.12
N ARG A 43 -25.41 21.58 17.39
CA ARG A 43 -24.53 21.11 18.47
C ARG A 43 -25.11 19.86 19.12
N PHE A 44 -24.18 18.96 19.46
CA PHE A 44 -24.46 17.69 20.13
C PHE A 44 -23.61 17.59 21.39
N GLU A 45 -24.15 16.97 22.44
CA GLU A 45 -23.47 16.68 23.69
C GLU A 45 -23.90 15.29 24.21
N ASN A 46 -23.31 14.80 25.27
CA ASN A 46 -23.68 13.55 25.94
C ASN A 46 -23.81 12.34 24.98
N GLY A 47 -22.76 12.09 24.20
CA GLY A 47 -22.73 10.95 23.28
C GLY A 47 -23.58 11.10 22.01
N GLY A 48 -23.88 12.35 21.62
CA GLY A 48 -24.56 12.65 20.37
C GLY A 48 -25.99 13.11 20.49
N THR A 49 -26.43 13.54 21.67
CA THR A 49 -27.75 14.13 21.88
C THR A 49 -27.77 15.57 21.38
N PRO A 50 -28.72 15.96 20.48
CA PRO A 50 -28.84 17.34 20.04
C PRO A 50 -29.20 18.27 21.22
N VAL A 51 -28.44 19.35 21.37
CA VAL A 51 -28.70 20.37 22.44
C VAL A 51 -29.92 21.21 22.15
N ALA A 52 -30.19 21.47 20.87
CA ALA A 52 -31.30 22.26 20.39
C ALA A 52 -31.70 21.84 18.96
N PRO A 53 -32.87 22.22 18.44
CA PRO A 53 -33.19 22.04 17.03
C PRO A 53 -32.15 22.70 16.10
N LEU A 54 -32.07 22.23 14.85
CA LEU A 54 -31.23 22.82 13.82
C LEU A 54 -31.52 24.30 13.67
N LYS A 55 -30.48 25.13 13.75
CA LYS A 55 -30.57 26.60 13.62
C LYS A 55 -30.11 27.05 12.25
N GLU A 56 -30.88 27.93 11.59
CA GLU A 56 -30.41 28.76 10.50
C GLU A 56 -29.80 30.03 11.09
N LEU A 57 -28.51 30.29 10.83
CA LEU A 57 -27.79 31.45 11.38
C LEU A 57 -27.86 32.68 10.49
N GLY A 58 -28.21 32.54 9.21
CA GLY A 58 -28.34 33.64 8.26
C GLY A 58 -27.64 33.37 6.92
N HIS A 59 -27.45 34.46 6.16
CA HIS A 59 -26.82 34.41 4.85
C HIS A 59 -25.29 34.24 4.94
N THR A 60 -24.71 33.46 3.98
CA THR A 60 -23.26 33.28 3.86
C THR A 60 -22.87 33.07 2.39
N ASP A 61 -21.69 33.57 2.00
CA ASP A 61 -21.09 33.32 0.70
C ASP A 61 -20.17 32.03 0.74
N LYS A 62 -20.01 31.42 1.92
CA LYS A 62 -19.24 30.21 2.09
C LYS A 62 -19.99 28.99 1.55
N GLN A 63 -19.25 27.99 1.10
CA GLN A 63 -19.77 26.68 0.73
C GLN A 63 -18.95 25.59 1.39
N GLY A 64 -19.60 24.56 1.95
CA GLY A 64 -18.95 23.44 2.57
C GLY A 64 -19.47 23.11 3.96
N THR A 65 -18.66 22.39 4.73
CA THR A 65 -19.01 21.94 6.09
C THR A 65 -17.82 22.12 7.03
N LYS A 66 -18.09 22.64 8.22
CA LYS A 66 -17.14 22.71 9.34
C LYS A 66 -17.63 21.80 10.45
N VAL A 67 -16.77 20.87 10.89
CA VAL A 67 -17.03 20.01 12.04
C VAL A 67 -16.01 20.35 13.10
N THR A 68 -16.47 20.63 14.30
CA THR A 68 -15.63 20.91 15.48
C THR A 68 -16.02 19.94 16.58
N PHE A 69 -15.06 19.29 17.22
CA PHE A 69 -15.36 18.34 18.29
C PHE A 69 -14.25 18.30 19.33
N LYS A 70 -14.58 17.80 20.51
CA LYS A 70 -13.64 17.59 21.61
C LYS A 70 -13.75 16.14 22.07
N ALA A 71 -12.65 15.40 21.98
CA ALA A 71 -12.58 14.04 22.49
C ALA A 71 -12.97 13.99 23.97
N ASP A 72 -13.75 12.96 24.35
CA ASP A 72 -14.23 12.81 25.72
C ASP A 72 -13.14 12.15 26.59
N ALA A 73 -12.70 12.88 27.62
CA ALA A 73 -11.70 12.41 28.57
C ALA A 73 -12.20 11.25 29.47
N GLU A 74 -13.51 11.07 29.62
CA GLU A 74 -14.06 9.93 30.34
C GLU A 74 -13.92 8.63 29.54
N ILE A 75 -13.89 8.72 28.20
CA ILE A 75 -13.68 7.59 27.30
C ILE A 75 -12.20 7.41 27.02
N PHE A 76 -11.49 8.47 26.62
CA PHE A 76 -10.06 8.48 26.32
C PHE A 76 -9.23 8.80 27.57
N LYS A 77 -9.10 7.82 28.47
CA LYS A 77 -8.45 8.00 29.78
C LYS A 77 -6.94 8.20 29.72
N GLU A 78 -6.28 7.66 28.69
CA GLU A 78 -4.82 7.76 28.57
C GLU A 78 -4.40 9.12 28.05
N THR A 79 -5.05 9.62 27.00
CA THR A 79 -4.78 10.94 26.41
C THR A 79 -5.93 11.40 25.51
N THR A 80 -6.16 12.72 25.51
CA THR A 80 -7.00 13.43 24.53
C THR A 80 -6.17 14.30 23.60
N THR A 81 -4.84 14.24 23.72
CA THR A 81 -3.92 15.06 22.91
C THR A 81 -3.56 14.32 21.63
N TYR A 82 -3.82 14.96 20.50
CA TYR A 82 -3.48 14.41 19.17
C TYR A 82 -1.98 14.52 18.92
N ASP A 83 -1.40 13.43 18.38
CA ASP A 83 -0.03 13.46 17.86
C ASP A 83 -0.02 14.14 16.49
N TYR A 84 0.71 15.25 16.40
CA TYR A 84 0.80 16.03 15.18
C TYR A 84 1.47 15.29 14.04
N GLU A 85 2.54 14.54 14.31
CA GLU A 85 3.28 13.83 13.27
C GLU A 85 2.48 12.67 12.69
N VAL A 86 1.73 11.95 13.50
CA VAL A 86 0.81 10.90 13.05
C VAL A 86 -0.26 11.48 12.11
N LEU A 87 -0.89 12.61 12.51
CA LEU A 87 -1.87 13.29 11.67
C LEU A 87 -1.23 13.81 10.39
N ARG A 88 -0.06 14.45 10.49
CA ARG A 88 0.68 15.01 9.36
C ARG A 88 1.01 13.93 8.32
N GLN A 89 1.51 12.78 8.79
CA GLN A 89 1.85 11.67 7.93
C GLN A 89 0.61 11.12 7.19
N ARG A 90 -0.49 10.94 7.89
CA ARG A 90 -1.73 10.45 7.31
C ARG A 90 -2.36 11.43 6.33
N ILE A 91 -2.35 12.72 6.63
CA ILE A 91 -2.87 13.78 5.74
C ILE A 91 -2.06 13.87 4.46
N ARG A 92 -0.72 13.79 4.56
CA ARG A 92 0.17 13.73 3.40
C ARG A 92 -0.12 12.50 2.52
N GLU A 93 -0.29 11.34 3.12
CA GLU A 93 -0.66 10.11 2.42
C GLU A 93 -1.98 10.27 1.66
N LEU A 94 -3.00 10.83 2.30
CA LEU A 94 -4.29 11.10 1.66
C LEU A 94 -4.17 12.08 0.49
N ALA A 95 -3.32 13.09 0.59
CA ALA A 95 -3.07 14.03 -0.50
C ALA A 95 -2.39 13.35 -1.70
N PHE A 96 -1.44 12.45 -1.48
CA PHE A 96 -0.83 11.63 -2.56
C PHE A 96 -1.85 10.69 -3.24
N LEU A 97 -2.74 10.07 -2.45
CA LEU A 97 -3.74 9.13 -2.97
C LEU A 97 -4.89 9.81 -3.72
N ASN A 98 -5.02 11.14 -3.60
CA ASN A 98 -6.08 11.92 -4.23
C ASN A 98 -5.46 13.08 -5.00
N LYS A 99 -5.03 12.78 -6.21
CA LYS A 99 -4.38 13.72 -7.14
C LYS A 99 -5.12 15.04 -7.22
N GLY A 100 -4.41 16.15 -7.00
CA GLY A 100 -4.96 17.51 -7.06
C GLY A 100 -5.80 17.93 -5.83
N LEU A 101 -6.00 17.05 -4.84
CA LEU A 101 -6.69 17.42 -3.60
C LEU A 101 -5.73 18.17 -2.67
N ARG A 102 -6.14 19.39 -2.27
CA ARG A 102 -5.43 20.18 -1.27
C ARG A 102 -5.93 19.87 0.13
N ILE A 103 -5.03 19.53 1.03
CA ILE A 103 -5.31 19.25 2.44
C ILE A 103 -4.31 20.03 3.29
N SER A 104 -4.83 20.85 4.21
CA SER A 104 -4.02 21.63 5.16
C SER A 104 -4.16 21.07 6.57
N LEU A 105 -3.07 21.08 7.32
CA LEU A 105 -3.03 20.75 8.74
C LEU A 105 -2.41 21.91 9.50
N THR A 106 -3.18 22.51 10.42
CA THR A 106 -2.70 23.60 11.28
C THR A 106 -2.79 23.18 12.75
N ASP A 107 -1.70 23.34 13.48
CA ASP A 107 -1.60 23.11 14.92
C ASP A 107 -1.57 24.46 15.64
N LEU A 108 -2.65 24.79 16.34
CA LEU A 108 -2.82 26.05 17.08
C LEU A 108 -2.54 25.91 18.57
N ARG A 109 -2.03 24.75 19.02
CA ARG A 109 -1.72 24.55 20.43
C ARG A 109 -0.55 25.44 20.87
N ASP A 110 -0.53 25.82 22.12
CA ASP A 110 0.36 26.79 22.76
C ASP A 110 1.77 26.94 22.15
N GLY A 111 2.00 28.05 21.45
CA GLY A 111 3.29 28.43 20.86
C GLY A 111 3.79 27.56 19.70
N GLN A 112 3.03 26.55 19.26
CA GLN A 112 3.48 25.64 18.20
C GLN A 112 3.31 26.25 16.80
N ASN A 113 2.19 26.91 16.49
CA ASN A 113 1.88 27.54 15.18
C ASN A 113 2.49 26.83 13.97
N ARG A 114 2.23 25.51 13.88
CA ARG A 114 2.73 24.68 12.79
C ARG A 114 1.65 24.54 11.73
N GLU A 115 1.99 24.83 10.51
CA GLU A 115 1.10 24.65 9.37
C GLU A 115 1.79 23.85 8.28
N HIS A 116 1.07 22.89 7.70
CA HIS A 116 1.50 22.14 6.52
C HIS A 116 0.34 22.06 5.53
N ASP A 117 0.67 22.33 4.29
CA ASP A 117 -0.25 22.31 3.16
C ASP A 117 0.23 21.29 2.12
N TYR A 118 -0.63 20.39 1.73
CA TYR A 118 -0.33 19.30 0.83
C TYR A 118 -1.23 19.30 -0.37
N MET A 119 -0.64 19.27 -1.55
CA MET A 119 -1.31 19.09 -2.84
C MET A 119 -0.33 18.48 -3.82
N TYR A 120 -0.68 17.34 -4.40
CA TYR A 120 0.18 16.60 -5.30
C TYR A 120 -0.52 16.35 -6.63
N GLU A 121 -0.09 17.06 -7.67
CA GLU A 121 -0.65 16.92 -9.02
C GLU A 121 -0.23 15.61 -9.70
N GLY A 122 0.89 15.05 -9.35
CA GLY A 122 1.37 13.75 -9.84
C GLY A 122 0.81 12.55 -9.07
N GLY A 123 0.10 12.78 -7.96
CA GLY A 123 -0.56 11.71 -7.18
C GLY A 123 0.42 10.64 -6.69
N ILE A 124 0.12 9.37 -6.94
CA ILE A 124 0.94 8.24 -6.46
C ILE A 124 2.34 8.16 -7.14
N LYS A 125 2.56 8.82 -8.28
CA LYS A 125 3.92 8.95 -8.85
C LYS A 125 4.82 9.78 -7.93
N GLU A 126 4.31 10.91 -7.44
CA GLU A 126 5.03 11.74 -6.48
C GLU A 126 5.21 11.03 -5.14
N TYR A 127 4.27 10.14 -4.77
CA TYR A 127 4.40 9.35 -3.56
C TYR A 127 5.56 8.36 -3.64
N VAL A 128 5.75 7.66 -4.77
CA VAL A 128 6.92 6.80 -5.01
C VAL A 128 8.21 7.61 -4.96
N ALA A 129 8.25 8.78 -5.62
CA ALA A 129 9.40 9.68 -5.56
C ALA A 129 9.71 10.13 -4.13
N TYR A 130 8.68 10.45 -3.35
CA TYR A 130 8.81 10.83 -1.94
C TYR A 130 9.40 9.69 -1.08
N ILE A 131 8.94 8.45 -1.27
CA ILE A 131 9.47 7.28 -0.54
C ILE A 131 10.92 6.99 -0.93
N ASN A 132 11.26 7.21 -2.19
CA ASN A 132 12.60 6.95 -2.73
C ASN A 132 13.57 8.13 -2.57
N LYS A 133 13.16 9.26 -1.98
CA LYS A 133 14.02 10.48 -1.89
C LYS A 133 15.40 10.27 -1.26
N ASN A 134 15.55 9.25 -0.40
CA ASN A 134 16.80 8.90 0.26
C ASN A 134 17.37 7.57 -0.25
N LYS A 135 16.92 7.09 -1.40
CA LYS A 135 17.40 5.88 -2.07
C LYS A 135 17.96 6.27 -3.42
N THR A 136 18.77 5.42 -4.01
CA THR A 136 19.32 5.61 -5.35
C THR A 136 18.47 4.82 -6.34
N PRO A 137 17.61 5.46 -7.15
CA PRO A 137 16.90 4.77 -8.22
C PRO A 137 17.88 4.21 -9.25
N ILE A 138 17.57 3.02 -9.79
CA ILE A 138 18.38 2.41 -10.86
C ILE A 138 17.87 2.78 -12.26
N HIS A 139 16.74 3.46 -12.35
CA HIS A 139 16.17 4.06 -13.56
C HIS A 139 15.42 5.34 -13.20
N ASP A 140 15.43 6.33 -14.11
CA ASP A 140 14.88 7.66 -13.84
C ASP A 140 13.35 7.68 -13.86
N GLU A 141 12.74 6.96 -14.79
CA GLU A 141 11.31 6.99 -15.01
C GLU A 141 10.56 6.20 -13.93
N ILE A 142 9.56 6.85 -13.31
CA ILE A 142 8.61 6.16 -12.43
C ILE A 142 7.52 5.52 -13.30
N ILE A 143 7.45 4.21 -13.27
CA ILE A 143 6.46 3.41 -14.01
C ILE A 143 5.08 3.70 -13.42
N TYR A 144 4.12 4.03 -14.29
CA TYR A 144 2.76 4.33 -13.89
C TYR A 144 1.76 3.59 -14.76
N VAL A 145 0.80 2.96 -14.10
CA VAL A 145 -0.30 2.22 -14.71
C VAL A 145 -1.61 2.74 -14.16
N GLU A 146 -2.56 3.07 -15.02
CA GLU A 146 -3.91 3.45 -14.64
C GLU A 146 -4.89 2.88 -15.66
N ASP A 147 -5.86 2.11 -15.21
CA ASP A 147 -6.97 1.63 -16.04
C ASP A 147 -8.18 1.27 -15.16
N MET A 148 -9.32 1.08 -15.80
CA MET A 148 -10.57 0.74 -15.14
C MET A 148 -11.28 -0.41 -15.85
N GLN A 149 -11.72 -1.40 -15.08
CA GLN A 149 -12.52 -2.51 -15.55
C GLN A 149 -13.66 -2.79 -14.57
N ASN A 150 -14.89 -2.91 -15.05
CA ASN A 150 -16.08 -3.19 -14.24
C ASN A 150 -16.26 -2.19 -13.07
N ASP A 151 -16.09 -0.90 -13.35
CA ASP A 151 -16.13 0.20 -12.34
C ASP A 151 -15.07 0.10 -11.24
N ILE A 152 -14.11 -0.80 -11.37
CA ILE A 152 -12.96 -0.94 -10.49
C ILE A 152 -11.77 -0.24 -11.16
N LYS A 153 -11.32 0.86 -10.55
CA LYS A 153 -10.14 1.60 -11.00
C LYS A 153 -8.91 1.07 -10.30
N ILE A 154 -7.88 0.74 -11.07
CA ILE A 154 -6.57 0.31 -10.59
C ILE A 154 -5.54 1.36 -10.99
N GLU A 155 -4.79 1.84 -10.01
CA GLU A 155 -3.62 2.70 -10.21
C GLU A 155 -2.41 2.04 -9.54
N VAL A 156 -1.31 1.96 -10.27
CA VAL A 156 -0.03 1.47 -9.75
C VAL A 156 1.08 2.43 -10.14
N SER A 157 1.93 2.76 -9.20
CA SER A 157 3.16 3.48 -9.48
C SER A 157 4.32 2.74 -8.84
N MET A 158 5.45 2.59 -9.55
CA MET A 158 6.59 1.85 -9.03
C MET A 158 7.92 2.31 -9.63
N GLN A 159 8.99 2.09 -8.86
CA GLN A 159 10.37 2.36 -9.26
C GLN A 159 11.31 1.44 -8.50
N TYR A 160 12.36 0.98 -9.17
CA TYR A 160 13.42 0.19 -8.55
C TYR A 160 14.56 1.09 -8.05
N ASN A 161 15.18 0.67 -6.96
CA ASN A 161 16.37 1.30 -6.39
C ASN A 161 17.49 0.27 -6.18
N ASP A 162 18.68 0.72 -5.83
CA ASP A 162 19.87 -0.11 -5.61
C ASP A 162 19.80 -0.98 -4.35
N GLY A 163 18.83 -0.77 -3.48
CA GLY A 163 18.61 -1.55 -2.27
C GLY A 163 18.10 -2.97 -2.52
N TYR A 164 17.90 -3.71 -1.43
CA TYR A 164 17.47 -5.11 -1.44
C TYR A 164 16.05 -5.30 -0.92
N GLN A 165 15.50 -4.30 -0.23
CA GLN A 165 14.19 -4.40 0.40
C GLN A 165 13.06 -4.11 -0.58
N GLU A 166 12.00 -4.90 -0.46
CA GLU A 166 10.70 -4.67 -1.07
C GLU A 166 9.91 -3.66 -0.22
N ASN A 167 9.36 -2.62 -0.83
CA ASN A 167 8.50 -1.63 -0.19
C ASN A 167 7.21 -1.49 -1.01
N ILE A 168 6.22 -2.29 -0.71
CA ILE A 168 4.90 -2.27 -1.35
C ILE A 168 3.89 -1.71 -0.36
N TYR A 169 3.15 -0.69 -0.80
CA TYR A 169 2.05 -0.09 -0.05
C TYR A 169 0.77 -0.23 -0.87
N SER A 170 -0.23 -0.87 -0.30
CA SER A 170 -1.49 -1.13 -0.97
C SER A 170 -2.66 -0.43 -0.30
N PHE A 171 -3.57 0.09 -1.12
CA PHE A 171 -4.72 0.88 -0.68
C PHE A 171 -5.97 0.45 -1.41
N CYS A 172 -7.10 0.47 -0.70
CA CYS A 172 -8.42 0.37 -1.31
C CYS A 172 -9.31 1.49 -0.77
N ASN A 173 -9.87 2.32 -1.67
CA ASN A 173 -10.66 3.49 -1.31
C ASN A 173 -9.96 4.41 -0.30
N ASN A 174 -8.67 4.66 -0.50
CA ASN A 174 -7.77 5.45 0.36
C ASN A 174 -7.49 4.83 1.76
N ILE A 175 -7.93 3.61 2.02
CA ILE A 175 -7.62 2.88 3.25
C ILE A 175 -6.37 2.06 3.02
N ASN A 176 -5.39 2.17 3.92
CA ASN A 176 -4.17 1.38 3.88
C ASN A 176 -4.48 -0.08 4.23
N THR A 177 -4.26 -0.98 3.29
CA THR A 177 -4.43 -2.42 3.46
C THR A 177 -3.07 -3.06 3.77
N HIS A 178 -2.56 -2.78 4.97
CA HIS A 178 -1.19 -3.18 5.35
C HIS A 178 -0.97 -4.70 5.46
N GLU A 179 -2.04 -5.49 5.51
CA GLU A 179 -2.00 -6.96 5.37
C GLU A 179 -2.20 -7.41 3.90
N GLY A 180 -2.19 -6.46 2.95
CA GLY A 180 -2.35 -6.73 1.52
C GLY A 180 -3.79 -7.04 1.12
N GLY A 181 -3.93 -8.07 0.30
CA GLY A 181 -5.21 -8.54 -0.24
C GLY A 181 -5.14 -8.81 -1.73
N THR A 182 -6.30 -9.05 -2.32
CA THR A 182 -6.43 -9.52 -3.71
C THR A 182 -5.82 -8.59 -4.76
N HIS A 183 -5.82 -7.28 -4.54
CA HIS A 183 -5.19 -6.29 -5.43
C HIS A 183 -3.66 -6.41 -5.41
N GLU A 184 -3.06 -6.56 -4.24
CA GLU A 184 -1.62 -6.76 -4.10
C GLU A 184 -1.19 -8.12 -4.63
N GLU A 185 -1.97 -9.17 -4.38
CA GLU A 185 -1.73 -10.49 -4.97
C GLU A 185 -1.76 -10.44 -6.51
N GLY A 186 -2.74 -9.74 -7.09
CA GLY A 186 -2.83 -9.52 -8.53
C GLY A 186 -1.62 -8.79 -9.10
N PHE A 187 -1.13 -7.76 -8.40
CA PHE A 187 0.09 -7.04 -8.75
C PHE A 187 1.33 -7.95 -8.72
N ARG A 188 1.55 -8.68 -7.61
CA ARG A 188 2.70 -9.59 -7.44
C ARG A 188 2.76 -10.67 -8.52
N LEU A 189 1.61 -11.23 -8.87
CA LEU A 189 1.49 -12.22 -9.96
C LEU A 189 1.80 -11.61 -11.33
N ALA A 190 1.23 -10.44 -11.62
CA ALA A 190 1.44 -9.73 -12.87
C ALA A 190 2.91 -9.37 -13.08
N LEU A 191 3.52 -8.74 -12.07
CA LEU A 191 4.91 -8.32 -12.10
C LEU A 191 5.85 -9.51 -12.39
N THR A 192 5.73 -10.58 -11.62
CA THR A 192 6.58 -11.77 -11.78
C THR A 192 6.41 -12.39 -13.17
N ARG A 193 5.17 -12.49 -13.65
CA ARG A 193 4.88 -13.06 -14.97
C ARG A 193 5.45 -12.20 -16.10
N VAL A 194 5.25 -10.88 -16.06
CA VAL A 194 5.69 -9.98 -17.12
C VAL A 194 7.21 -9.92 -17.18
N ILE A 195 7.91 -9.80 -16.05
CA ILE A 195 9.37 -9.79 -16.01
C ILE A 195 9.95 -11.10 -16.57
N ASN A 196 9.42 -12.26 -16.17
CA ASN A 196 9.86 -13.55 -16.70
C ASN A 196 9.63 -13.66 -18.21
N ASN A 197 8.45 -13.24 -18.71
CA ASN A 197 8.14 -13.27 -20.12
C ASN A 197 9.09 -12.37 -20.92
N TYR A 198 9.34 -11.15 -20.45
CA TYR A 198 10.26 -10.23 -21.08
C TYR A 198 11.69 -10.76 -21.09
N ALA A 199 12.15 -11.30 -19.96
CA ALA A 199 13.50 -11.88 -19.84
C ALA A 199 13.72 -13.04 -20.82
N ARG A 200 12.72 -13.90 -21.04
CA ARG A 200 12.79 -15.00 -22.01
C ARG A 200 12.74 -14.51 -23.45
N LYS A 201 11.80 -13.61 -23.79
CA LYS A 201 11.70 -13.02 -25.13
C LYS A 201 12.95 -12.26 -25.55
N GLY A 202 13.58 -11.57 -24.58
CA GLY A 202 14.82 -10.82 -24.78
C GLY A 202 16.11 -11.65 -24.70
N ASN A 203 16.01 -12.98 -24.54
CA ASN A 203 17.14 -13.89 -24.35
C ASN A 203 18.03 -13.59 -23.12
N PHE A 204 17.53 -12.88 -22.12
CA PHE A 204 18.20 -12.72 -20.83
C PHE A 204 18.19 -14.02 -20.01
N LEU A 205 17.11 -14.82 -20.18
CA LEU A 205 16.98 -16.18 -19.64
C LEU A 205 16.84 -17.17 -20.79
N LYS A 206 17.61 -18.26 -20.77
CA LYS A 206 17.52 -19.37 -21.70
C LYS A 206 16.34 -20.29 -21.30
N GLU A 207 15.86 -21.12 -22.24
CA GLU A 207 14.77 -22.08 -21.93
C GLU A 207 15.08 -23.03 -20.77
N LYS A 208 16.37 -23.41 -20.61
CA LYS A 208 16.84 -24.30 -19.55
C LYS A 208 17.03 -23.61 -18.20
N ASP A 209 17.02 -22.28 -18.15
CA ASP A 209 17.24 -21.54 -16.91
C ASP A 209 15.95 -21.54 -16.08
N ASP A 210 16.09 -21.62 -14.76
CA ASP A 210 14.96 -21.49 -13.84
C ASP A 210 14.28 -20.13 -14.00
N ALA A 211 12.97 -20.12 -13.81
CA ALA A 211 12.22 -18.86 -13.78
C ALA A 211 12.62 -18.04 -12.54
N LEU A 212 12.62 -16.71 -12.70
CA LEU A 212 12.79 -15.78 -11.59
C LEU A 212 11.63 -15.93 -10.61
N SER A 213 11.95 -16.01 -9.33
CA SER A 213 10.92 -16.03 -8.27
C SER A 213 10.28 -14.66 -8.10
N GLY A 214 9.13 -14.64 -7.42
CA GLY A 214 8.50 -13.35 -7.08
C GLY A 214 9.40 -12.46 -6.24
N GLU A 215 10.19 -13.02 -5.33
CA GLU A 215 11.16 -12.28 -4.50
C GLU A 215 12.25 -11.64 -5.36
N ASP A 216 12.79 -12.38 -6.33
CA ASP A 216 13.82 -11.89 -7.24
C ASP A 216 13.31 -10.66 -8.03
N CYS A 217 12.04 -10.73 -8.50
CA CYS A 217 11.40 -9.66 -9.26
C CYS A 217 11.04 -8.42 -8.42
N ARG A 218 11.04 -8.51 -7.10
CA ARG A 218 10.66 -7.41 -6.20
C ARG A 218 11.82 -6.87 -5.37
N GLU A 219 13.03 -7.39 -5.53
CA GLU A 219 14.20 -6.87 -4.84
C GLU A 219 14.47 -5.41 -5.23
N GLY A 220 14.54 -4.52 -4.24
CA GLY A 220 14.72 -3.09 -4.43
C GLY A 220 13.51 -2.35 -5.00
N LEU A 221 12.35 -2.98 -5.05
CA LEU A 221 11.12 -2.36 -5.57
C LEU A 221 10.46 -1.46 -4.52
N THR A 222 10.09 -0.25 -4.94
CA THR A 222 9.11 0.60 -4.26
C THR A 222 7.86 0.68 -5.13
N ALA A 223 6.70 0.29 -4.61
CA ALA A 223 5.45 0.32 -5.34
C ALA A 223 4.28 0.81 -4.48
N ILE A 224 3.39 1.58 -5.08
CA ILE A 224 2.10 2.00 -4.54
C ILE A 224 1.01 1.38 -5.41
N ILE A 225 0.06 0.70 -4.78
CA ILE A 225 -1.10 0.10 -5.43
C ILE A 225 -2.35 0.74 -4.84
N SER A 226 -3.14 1.43 -5.65
CA SER A 226 -4.37 2.09 -5.24
C SER A 226 -5.55 1.55 -6.04
N VAL A 227 -6.54 1.03 -5.33
CA VAL A 227 -7.78 0.54 -5.92
C VAL A 227 -8.94 1.42 -5.48
N LYS A 228 -9.79 1.80 -6.43
CA LYS A 228 -11.09 2.39 -6.15
C LYS A 228 -12.16 1.38 -6.52
N HIS A 229 -12.90 0.91 -5.53
CA HIS A 229 -13.92 -0.11 -5.67
C HIS A 229 -15.28 0.42 -5.19
N PRO A 230 -16.38 0.23 -5.93
CA PRO A 230 -17.69 0.72 -5.53
C PRO A 230 -18.23 0.00 -4.27
N ASP A 231 -17.91 -1.29 -4.11
CA ASP A 231 -18.35 -2.13 -2.98
C ASP A 231 -17.20 -2.99 -2.45
N PRO A 232 -16.21 -2.38 -1.73
CA PRO A 232 -15.06 -3.15 -1.23
C PRO A 232 -15.45 -4.04 -0.05
N GLN A 233 -14.96 -5.28 -0.10
CA GLN A 233 -15.10 -6.26 0.97
C GLN A 233 -13.74 -6.46 1.65
N TYR A 234 -13.68 -6.25 2.94
CA TYR A 234 -12.46 -6.41 3.73
C TYR A 234 -12.55 -7.60 4.66
N GLU A 235 -11.41 -8.20 4.95
CA GLU A 235 -11.30 -9.17 6.04
C GLU A 235 -11.27 -8.40 7.38
N GLY A 236 -12.41 -8.35 8.06
CA GLY A 236 -12.57 -7.70 9.36
C GLY A 236 -12.85 -6.20 9.33
N GLN A 237 -13.23 -5.68 10.51
CA GLN A 237 -13.64 -4.28 10.70
C GLN A 237 -12.49 -3.28 10.58
N THR A 238 -11.26 -3.70 10.82
CA THR A 238 -10.05 -2.86 10.71
C THR A 238 -9.68 -2.54 9.27
N LYS A 239 -10.28 -3.24 8.29
CA LYS A 239 -10.09 -3.02 6.84
C LYS A 239 -8.63 -3.16 6.39
N THR A 240 -7.87 -4.01 7.05
CA THR A 240 -6.43 -4.19 6.83
C THR A 240 -6.11 -5.01 5.59
N LYS A 241 -7.08 -5.80 5.09
CA LYS A 241 -6.91 -6.69 3.94
C LYS A 241 -8.13 -6.67 3.04
N LEU A 242 -7.92 -6.54 1.73
CA LEU A 242 -8.99 -6.58 0.72
C LEU A 242 -9.30 -8.02 0.33
N GLY A 243 -10.59 -8.40 0.38
CA GLY A 243 -11.06 -9.77 0.13
C GLY A 243 -11.74 -10.00 -1.23
N ASN A 244 -12.10 -8.95 -1.96
CA ASN A 244 -12.80 -9.07 -3.25
C ASN A 244 -12.07 -9.96 -4.26
N ALA A 245 -12.56 -11.17 -4.54
CA ALA A 245 -11.87 -12.15 -5.37
C ALA A 245 -11.66 -11.68 -6.83
N GLU A 246 -12.61 -10.93 -7.40
CA GLU A 246 -12.55 -10.39 -8.76
C GLU A 246 -11.41 -9.39 -8.95
N VAL A 247 -11.03 -8.65 -7.91
CA VAL A 247 -9.98 -7.62 -7.97
C VAL A 247 -8.63 -8.24 -8.31
N ARG A 248 -8.33 -9.44 -7.83
CA ARG A 248 -7.09 -10.16 -8.14
C ARG A 248 -6.89 -10.34 -9.64
N LYS A 249 -7.94 -10.79 -10.34
CA LYS A 249 -7.89 -11.02 -11.80
C LYS A 249 -7.82 -9.69 -12.55
N ILE A 250 -8.65 -8.72 -12.17
CA ILE A 250 -8.70 -7.40 -12.79
C ILE A 250 -7.34 -6.70 -12.67
N ALA A 251 -6.78 -6.63 -11.46
CA ALA A 251 -5.47 -6.05 -11.21
C ALA A 251 -4.37 -6.76 -12.02
N SER A 252 -4.34 -8.10 -11.99
CA SER A 252 -3.36 -8.87 -12.76
C SER A 252 -3.46 -8.62 -14.26
N ASN A 253 -4.64 -8.47 -14.83
CA ASN A 253 -4.84 -8.23 -16.26
C ASN A 253 -4.39 -6.81 -16.66
N ILE A 254 -4.88 -5.80 -15.95
CA ILE A 254 -4.54 -4.39 -16.21
C ILE A 254 -3.03 -4.18 -16.11
N ILE A 255 -2.44 -4.62 -15.00
CA ILE A 255 -1.01 -4.42 -14.73
C ILE A 255 -0.16 -5.17 -15.75
N SER A 256 -0.52 -6.43 -16.09
CA SER A 256 0.26 -7.19 -17.06
C SER A 256 0.27 -6.52 -18.44
N LYS A 257 -0.89 -6.06 -18.91
CA LYS A 257 -1.00 -5.40 -20.21
C LYS A 257 -0.17 -4.12 -20.26
N SER A 258 -0.34 -3.26 -19.28
CA SER A 258 0.33 -1.96 -19.25
C SER A 258 1.83 -2.07 -18.98
N LEU A 259 2.23 -3.00 -18.11
CA LEU A 259 3.64 -3.22 -17.82
C LEU A 259 4.38 -3.89 -19.00
N ASP A 260 3.76 -4.86 -19.70
CA ASP A 260 4.34 -5.48 -20.90
C ASP A 260 4.57 -4.41 -21.98
N GLN A 261 3.59 -3.54 -22.20
CA GLN A 261 3.72 -2.40 -23.10
C GLN A 261 4.85 -1.46 -22.68
N PHE A 262 4.89 -1.05 -21.41
CA PHE A 262 5.95 -0.17 -20.89
C PHE A 262 7.35 -0.75 -21.12
N LEU A 263 7.56 -2.03 -20.82
CA LEU A 263 8.87 -2.68 -20.99
C LEU A 263 9.28 -2.75 -22.47
N LEU A 264 8.33 -2.92 -23.39
CA LEU A 264 8.59 -2.91 -24.84
C LEU A 264 8.93 -1.50 -25.36
N GLU A 265 8.28 -0.47 -24.83
CA GLU A 265 8.52 0.92 -25.20
C GLU A 265 9.81 1.49 -24.58
N ASN A 266 10.28 0.91 -23.45
CA ASN A 266 11.44 1.37 -22.68
C ASN A 266 12.47 0.25 -22.48
N PRO A 267 13.14 -0.22 -23.57
CA PRO A 267 14.01 -1.40 -23.51
C PRO A 267 15.21 -1.25 -22.59
N ASP A 268 15.76 -0.04 -22.44
CA ASP A 268 16.90 0.22 -21.54
C ASP A 268 16.48 0.08 -20.07
N THR A 269 15.36 0.66 -19.70
CA THR A 269 14.77 0.48 -18.34
C THR A 269 14.40 -0.98 -18.08
N ALA A 270 13.80 -1.64 -19.06
CA ALA A 270 13.44 -3.05 -18.97
C ALA A 270 14.67 -3.95 -18.75
N LYS A 271 15.77 -3.67 -19.47
CA LYS A 271 17.04 -4.38 -19.30
C LYS A 271 17.56 -4.24 -17.87
N ILE A 272 17.62 -3.02 -17.35
CA ILE A 272 18.08 -2.74 -15.98
C ILE A 272 17.26 -3.51 -14.94
N ILE A 273 15.93 -3.51 -15.07
CA ILE A 273 15.02 -4.22 -14.16
C ILE A 273 15.26 -5.73 -14.22
N VAL A 274 15.35 -6.30 -15.42
CA VAL A 274 15.58 -7.75 -15.62
C VAL A 274 16.94 -8.16 -15.10
N GLU A 275 17.99 -7.40 -15.38
CA GLU A 275 19.35 -7.68 -14.89
C GLU A 275 19.40 -7.67 -13.35
N LYS A 276 18.73 -6.69 -12.69
CA LYS A 276 18.61 -6.69 -11.23
C LYS A 276 17.94 -7.96 -10.71
N ALA A 277 16.82 -8.36 -11.30
CA ALA A 277 16.11 -9.57 -10.88
C ALA A 277 16.95 -10.86 -11.09
N ILE A 278 17.76 -10.92 -12.16
CA ILE A 278 18.70 -12.04 -12.41
C ILE A 278 19.80 -12.06 -11.35
N VAL A 279 20.37 -10.91 -11.00
CA VAL A 279 21.39 -10.81 -9.93
C VAL A 279 20.81 -11.26 -8.60
N ALA A 280 19.60 -10.84 -8.25
CA ALA A 280 18.89 -11.28 -7.05
C ALA A 280 18.69 -12.80 -7.03
N SER A 281 18.26 -13.38 -8.16
CA SER A 281 18.10 -14.84 -8.30
C SER A 281 19.41 -15.59 -8.08
N HIS A 282 20.50 -15.12 -8.68
CA HIS A 282 21.83 -15.74 -8.49
C HIS A 282 22.28 -15.67 -7.03
N ALA A 283 22.10 -14.52 -6.36
CA ALA A 283 22.45 -14.36 -4.95
C ALA A 283 21.62 -15.29 -4.06
N ARG A 284 20.31 -15.40 -4.29
CA ARG A 284 19.40 -16.31 -3.56
C ARG A 284 19.81 -17.78 -3.74
N LEU A 285 20.08 -18.20 -4.98
CA LEU A 285 20.50 -19.58 -5.27
C LEU A 285 21.87 -19.91 -4.67
N ALA A 286 22.82 -18.98 -4.72
CA ALA A 286 24.12 -19.14 -4.08
C ALA A 286 24.00 -19.27 -2.55
N ALA A 287 23.18 -18.44 -1.93
CA ALA A 287 22.90 -18.52 -0.49
C ALA A 287 22.23 -19.84 -0.10
N LYS A 288 21.26 -20.33 -0.91
CA LYS A 288 20.62 -21.62 -0.70
C LYS A 288 21.64 -22.75 -0.76
N LYS A 289 22.47 -22.77 -1.80
CA LYS A 289 23.54 -23.81 -1.97
C LYS A 289 24.53 -23.81 -0.81
N ALA A 290 24.95 -22.62 -0.36
CA ALA A 290 25.86 -22.49 0.79
C ALA A 290 25.24 -23.06 2.08
N ARG A 291 23.95 -22.75 2.36
CA ARG A 291 23.21 -23.30 3.51
C ARG A 291 23.10 -24.83 3.44
N GLU A 292 22.80 -25.39 2.27
CA GLU A 292 22.70 -26.82 2.07
C GLU A 292 24.06 -27.53 2.28
N MET A 293 25.14 -26.93 1.79
CA MET A 293 26.50 -27.46 2.02
C MET A 293 26.88 -27.43 3.50
N THR A 294 26.55 -26.36 4.22
CA THR A 294 26.79 -26.26 5.66
C THR A 294 26.01 -27.33 6.44
N ARG A 295 24.71 -27.48 6.12
CA ARG A 295 23.87 -28.53 6.75
C ARG A 295 24.37 -29.94 6.50
N ARG A 296 24.89 -30.23 5.28
CA ARG A 296 25.49 -31.53 4.97
C ARG A 296 26.75 -31.77 5.79
N LYS A 297 27.63 -30.76 5.95
CA LYS A 297 28.82 -30.87 6.80
C LYS A 297 28.46 -31.15 8.26
N THR A 298 27.49 -30.42 8.80
CA THR A 298 27.04 -30.64 10.19
C THR A 298 26.38 -32.01 10.37
N GLY A 299 25.66 -32.51 9.37
CA GLY A 299 25.08 -33.87 9.38
C GLY A 299 26.14 -34.98 9.35
N MET A 300 27.29 -34.74 8.71
CA MET A 300 28.43 -35.68 8.71
C MET A 300 29.24 -35.65 10.01
N GLU A 301 29.33 -34.50 10.66
CA GLU A 301 30.03 -34.34 11.96
C GLU A 301 29.25 -34.95 13.14
N ILE A 302 27.91 -35.07 13.02
CA ILE A 302 27.05 -35.65 14.07
C ILE A 302 27.06 -37.19 14.04
N THR A 303 27.51 -37.82 12.95
CA THR A 303 27.77 -39.25 12.87
C THR A 303 29.23 -39.57 13.20
N SER A 304 29.72 -39.17 14.37
CA SER A 304 30.87 -39.83 14.93
C SER A 304 30.46 -41.26 15.35
N LEU A 305 30.84 -42.23 14.57
CA LEU A 305 30.61 -43.62 14.88
C LEU A 305 31.17 -43.96 16.26
N PRO A 306 30.45 -44.69 17.12
CA PRO A 306 30.93 -44.97 18.48
C PRO A 306 32.22 -45.76 18.43
N GLY A 307 33.29 -45.15 18.91
CA GLY A 307 34.56 -45.67 19.47
C GLY A 307 35.39 -46.71 18.75
N LYS A 308 34.88 -47.50 17.83
CA LYS A 308 35.67 -48.55 17.10
C LYS A 308 35.28 -48.73 15.63
N LEU A 309 34.39 -47.90 15.12
CA LEU A 309 33.97 -47.92 13.74
C LEU A 309 34.57 -46.72 13.01
N ALA A 310 35.09 -46.89 11.81
CA ALA A 310 35.57 -45.86 10.92
C ALA A 310 34.70 -45.83 9.67
N ASP A 311 34.47 -44.62 9.13
CA ASP A 311 33.76 -44.48 7.85
C ASP A 311 34.53 -45.13 6.72
N CYS A 312 33.83 -45.88 5.89
CA CYS A 312 34.40 -46.44 4.67
C CYS A 312 34.76 -45.32 3.69
N SER A 313 35.99 -45.34 3.19
CA SER A 313 36.45 -44.35 2.21
C SER A 313 35.94 -44.64 0.79
N SER A 314 35.47 -45.87 0.51
CA SER A 314 34.85 -46.23 -0.77
C SER A 314 33.37 -45.81 -0.82
N ARG A 315 32.93 -45.46 -2.03
CA ARG A 315 31.51 -45.20 -2.33
C ARG A 315 30.81 -46.40 -2.96
N ASP A 316 31.55 -47.48 -3.20
CA ASP A 316 31.01 -48.71 -3.73
C ASP A 316 30.59 -49.62 -2.58
N ALA A 317 29.29 -49.92 -2.50
CA ALA A 317 28.73 -50.75 -1.43
C ALA A 317 29.30 -52.18 -1.41
N SER A 318 29.90 -52.66 -2.50
CA SER A 318 30.54 -53.96 -2.59
C SER A 318 31.94 -54.02 -1.96
N GLU A 319 32.52 -52.83 -1.69
CA GLU A 319 33.83 -52.68 -1.05
C GLU A 319 33.75 -52.32 0.43
N CYS A 320 32.52 -52.23 0.97
CA CYS A 320 32.27 -51.85 2.37
C CYS A 320 31.77 -53.08 3.15
N GLU A 321 32.38 -53.36 4.31
CA GLU A 321 31.86 -54.31 5.31
C GLU A 321 30.98 -53.61 6.37
#